data_6933917fa49af817ac1148633ef94c7e
#
_entry.id   6933917fa49af817ac1148633ef94c7e
#
_cell.length_a   1.000
_cell.length_b   1.000
_cell.length_c   1.000
_cell.angle_alpha   90.00
_cell.angle_beta   90.00
_cell.angle_gamma   90.00
#
_symmetry.space_group_name_H-M   'P 1'
#
loop_
_entity.id
_entity.type
_entity.pdbx_description
1 polymer ?
#
loop_
_entity_poly.entity_id
_entity_poly.type
_entity_poly.pdbx_seq_one_letter_code
_entity_poly.pdbx_strand_id
1 'polypeptide(L)'
;MAQIAATKIAMVGLPEEAGDKFPSQLSGGMCKRSGLARSLALDPEILFLDEPTAGLDPIAAAAFDRLIGDLKASLGLTVVMATHDLDTLFAICDRVAVLVDKKIRIGTLADHLEDPHPWIRAYFHGPRGRAALDGNSQQHSAIDVGSQSLAGLA
;
A
#
# COMPACT_ATOMS: atom_id res chain seq x y z
N MET A 1 25.64 5.01 12.60
CA MET A 1 25.09 3.97 11.68
C MET A 1 24.07 3.09 12.39
N ALA A 2 24.37 2.48 13.55
CA ALA A 2 23.43 1.61 14.27
C ALA A 2 22.11 2.32 14.66
N GLN A 3 22.16 3.55 15.14
CA GLN A 3 20.96 4.33 15.51
C GLN A 3 20.04 4.61 14.30
N ILE A 4 20.60 4.93 13.14
CA ILE A 4 19.81 5.14 11.92
C ILE A 4 19.09 3.85 11.54
N ALA A 5 19.80 2.71 11.55
CA ALA A 5 19.20 1.42 11.26
C ALA A 5 18.05 1.08 12.23
N ALA A 6 18.27 1.25 13.54
CA ALA A 6 17.26 1.02 14.56
C ALA A 6 16.01 1.90 14.34
N THR A 7 16.20 3.19 14.01
CA THR A 7 15.08 4.09 13.69
C THR A 7 14.30 3.60 12.47
N LYS A 8 14.97 3.21 11.39
CA LYS A 8 14.28 2.74 10.17
C LYS A 8 13.57 1.40 10.38
N ILE A 9 14.13 0.51 11.20
CA ILE A 9 13.50 -0.75 11.62
C ILE A 9 12.21 -0.47 12.41
N ALA A 10 12.28 0.44 13.38
CA ALA A 10 11.11 0.84 14.17
C ALA A 10 10.02 1.50 13.30
N MET A 11 10.40 2.37 12.35
CA MET A 11 9.46 3.06 11.43
C MET A 11 8.61 2.08 10.61
N VAL A 12 9.14 0.91 10.26
CA VAL A 12 8.40 -0.11 9.51
C VAL A 12 7.69 -1.12 10.42
N GLY A 13 7.64 -0.85 11.73
CA GLY A 13 6.97 -1.70 12.71
C GLY A 13 7.63 -3.05 12.93
N LEU A 14 8.94 -3.14 12.77
CA LEU A 14 9.73 -4.31 13.16
C LEU A 14 10.28 -4.14 14.57
N PRO A 15 10.38 -5.22 15.35
CA PRO A 15 11.05 -5.19 16.64
C PRO A 15 12.56 -4.98 16.45
N GLU A 16 13.21 -4.39 17.45
CA GLU A 16 14.64 -4.04 17.40
C GLU A 16 15.54 -5.25 17.09
N GLU A 17 15.19 -6.42 17.66
CA GLU A 17 15.91 -7.68 17.45
C GLU A 17 15.87 -8.18 16.00
N ALA A 18 14.99 -7.61 15.15
CA ALA A 18 14.98 -7.94 13.73
C ALA A 18 16.24 -7.44 13.03
N GLY A 19 16.90 -6.41 13.56
CA GLY A 19 18.15 -5.88 13.03
C GLY A 19 19.32 -6.85 13.11
N ASP A 20 19.29 -7.79 14.04
CA ASP A 20 20.36 -8.78 14.26
C ASP A 20 20.08 -10.10 13.53
N LYS A 21 18.95 -10.23 12.83
CA LYS A 21 18.56 -11.45 12.14
C LYS A 21 18.98 -11.47 10.68
N PHE A 22 19.38 -12.66 10.21
CA PHE A 22 19.54 -12.90 8.79
C PHE A 22 18.17 -13.00 8.08
N PRO A 23 18.07 -12.68 6.78
CA PRO A 23 16.83 -12.79 6.03
C PRO A 23 16.13 -14.16 6.13
N SER A 24 16.91 -15.25 6.22
CA SER A 24 16.39 -16.61 6.39
C SER A 24 15.71 -16.86 7.75
N GLN A 25 15.89 -15.98 8.71
CA GLN A 25 15.31 -16.06 10.07
C GLN A 25 14.07 -15.15 10.21
N LEU A 26 13.73 -14.40 9.15
CA LEU A 26 12.59 -13.49 9.12
C LEU A 26 11.40 -14.17 8.41
N SER A 27 10.19 -13.86 8.86
CA SER A 27 8.99 -14.21 8.11
C SER A 27 8.90 -13.43 6.79
N GLY A 28 8.08 -13.86 5.84
CA GLY A 28 7.89 -13.16 4.57
C GLY A 28 7.51 -11.68 4.75
N GLY A 29 6.58 -11.40 5.66
CA GLY A 29 6.19 -10.02 6.00
C GLY A 29 7.31 -9.22 6.65
N MET A 30 8.11 -9.83 7.54
CA MET A 30 9.29 -9.18 8.11
C MET A 30 10.35 -8.89 7.04
N CYS A 31 10.58 -9.80 6.10
CA CYS A 31 11.49 -9.55 4.98
C CYS A 31 11.06 -8.35 4.13
N LYS A 32 9.76 -8.25 3.80
CA LYS A 32 9.18 -7.11 3.06
C LYS A 32 9.38 -5.79 3.83
N ARG A 33 9.08 -5.78 5.13
CA ARG A 33 9.29 -4.62 6.01
C ARG A 33 10.77 -4.24 6.13
N SER A 34 11.69 -5.21 6.22
CA SER A 34 13.13 -4.95 6.21
C SER A 34 13.61 -4.35 4.89
N GLY A 35 13.06 -4.83 3.76
CA GLY A 35 13.30 -4.23 2.44
C GLY A 35 12.84 -2.78 2.38
N LEU A 36 11.66 -2.48 2.94
CA LEU A 36 11.13 -1.12 3.04
C LEU A 36 12.01 -0.23 3.94
N ALA A 37 12.43 -0.71 5.12
CA ALA A 37 13.36 0.02 5.99
C ALA A 37 14.66 0.37 5.28
N ARG A 38 15.20 -0.56 4.50
CA ARG A 38 16.41 -0.34 3.69
C ARG A 38 16.20 0.72 2.62
N SER A 39 15.06 0.72 1.92
CA SER A 39 14.76 1.73 0.90
C SER A 39 14.58 3.13 1.48
N LEU A 40 14.20 3.24 2.75
CA LEU A 40 14.06 4.50 3.48
C LEU A 40 15.37 4.98 4.12
N ALA A 41 16.46 4.22 4.04
CA ALA A 41 17.70 4.49 4.79
C ALA A 41 18.37 5.84 4.41
N LEU A 42 18.16 6.31 3.20
CA LEU A 42 18.73 7.56 2.67
C LEU A 42 17.72 8.71 2.62
N ASP A 43 16.60 8.59 3.31
CA ASP A 43 15.52 9.59 3.34
C ASP A 43 15.09 10.05 1.92
N PRO A 44 14.67 9.12 1.04
CA PRO A 44 14.31 9.43 -0.33
C PRO A 44 13.04 10.30 -0.38
N GLU A 45 12.93 11.16 -1.40
CA GLU A 45 11.68 11.86 -1.72
C GLU A 45 10.72 10.98 -2.54
N ILE A 46 11.26 10.03 -3.29
CA ILE A 46 10.51 9.11 -4.14
C ILE A 46 10.86 7.68 -3.77
N LEU A 47 9.84 6.88 -3.51
CA LEU A 47 9.96 5.45 -3.18
C LEU A 47 9.37 4.60 -4.31
N PHE A 48 10.17 3.70 -4.87
CA PHE A 48 9.73 2.73 -5.87
C PHE A 48 9.50 1.36 -5.23
N LEU A 49 8.32 0.80 -5.43
CA LEU A 49 7.93 -0.51 -4.92
C LEU A 49 7.47 -1.40 -6.08
N ASP A 50 7.98 -2.62 -6.12
CA ASP A 50 7.60 -3.64 -7.10
C ASP A 50 6.95 -4.81 -6.38
N GLU A 51 5.66 -5.04 -6.65
CA GLU A 51 4.81 -6.08 -6.04
C GLU A 51 5.02 -6.19 -4.51
N PRO A 52 4.82 -5.09 -3.75
CA PRO A 52 5.23 -5.07 -2.35
C PRO A 52 4.45 -6.05 -1.47
N THR A 53 3.19 -6.34 -1.78
CA THR A 53 2.31 -7.25 -1.04
C THR A 53 2.35 -8.70 -1.55
N ALA A 54 3.04 -8.98 -2.67
CA ALA A 54 3.10 -10.30 -3.24
C ALA A 54 3.62 -11.36 -2.25
N GLY A 55 2.88 -12.47 -2.14
CA GLY A 55 3.23 -13.58 -1.24
C GLY A 55 2.88 -13.37 0.24
N LEU A 56 2.19 -12.28 0.57
CA LEU A 56 1.60 -12.07 1.89
C LEU A 56 0.17 -12.65 1.92
N ASP A 57 -0.26 -13.06 3.10
CA ASP A 57 -1.68 -13.32 3.34
C ASP A 57 -2.49 -12.00 3.32
N PRO A 58 -3.82 -12.03 3.13
CA PRO A 58 -4.62 -10.81 2.99
C PRO A 58 -4.54 -9.86 4.19
N ILE A 59 -4.40 -10.38 5.41
CA ILE A 59 -4.29 -9.57 6.63
C ILE A 59 -2.95 -8.85 6.67
N ALA A 60 -1.87 -9.57 6.35
CA ALA A 60 -0.52 -9.01 6.30
C ALA A 60 -0.37 -8.01 5.15
N ALA A 61 -0.98 -8.27 3.97
CA ALA A 61 -1.02 -7.36 2.84
C ALA A 61 -1.70 -6.05 3.20
N ALA A 62 -2.91 -6.09 3.75
CA ALA A 62 -3.64 -4.90 4.20
C ALA A 62 -2.88 -4.12 5.30
N ALA A 63 -2.17 -4.81 6.19
CA ALA A 63 -1.33 -4.15 7.20
C ALA A 63 -0.08 -3.50 6.58
N PHE A 64 0.44 -4.05 5.50
CA PHE A 64 1.56 -3.48 4.76
C PHE A 64 1.13 -2.25 3.94
N ASP A 65 -0.03 -2.29 3.32
CA ASP A 65 -0.61 -1.14 2.61
C ASP A 65 -0.84 0.05 3.54
N ARG A 66 -1.43 -0.19 4.72
CA ARG A 66 -1.58 0.85 5.74
C ARG A 66 -0.24 1.45 6.15
N LEU A 67 0.77 0.61 6.37
CA LEU A 67 2.12 1.08 6.69
C LEU A 67 2.69 2.00 5.60
N ILE A 68 2.53 1.64 4.31
CA ILE A 68 2.95 2.49 3.19
C ILE A 68 2.20 3.82 3.21
N GLY A 69 0.89 3.80 3.42
CA GLY A 69 0.05 5.00 3.54
C GLY A 69 0.50 5.93 4.67
N ASP A 70 0.76 5.37 5.85
CA ASP A 70 1.24 6.11 7.02
C ASP A 70 2.62 6.74 6.78
N LEU A 71 3.54 5.99 6.18
CA LEU A 71 4.87 6.49 5.82
C LEU A 71 4.80 7.59 4.76
N LYS A 72 3.96 7.41 3.73
CA LYS A 72 3.70 8.43 2.71
C LYS A 72 3.22 9.73 3.35
N ALA A 73 2.24 9.66 4.24
CA ALA A 73 1.67 10.83 4.89
C ALA A 73 2.65 11.51 5.87
N SER A 74 3.36 10.71 6.70
CA SER A 74 4.24 11.23 7.76
C SER A 74 5.56 11.78 7.22
N LEU A 75 6.09 11.22 6.13
CA LEU A 75 7.37 11.61 5.54
C LEU A 75 7.23 12.49 4.29
N GLY A 76 6.02 12.73 3.80
CA GLY A 76 5.79 13.47 2.56
C GLY A 76 6.31 12.75 1.30
N LEU A 77 6.32 11.41 1.30
CA LEU A 77 6.88 10.62 0.21
C LEU A 77 5.99 10.62 -1.03
N THR A 78 6.61 10.66 -2.20
CA THR A 78 5.98 10.22 -3.43
C THR A 78 6.24 8.72 -3.61
N VAL A 79 5.18 7.91 -3.61
CA VAL A 79 5.30 6.45 -3.80
C VAL A 79 4.88 6.10 -5.22
N VAL A 80 5.76 5.43 -5.95
CA VAL A 80 5.49 4.83 -7.25
C VAL A 80 5.52 3.31 -7.10
N MET A 81 4.40 2.66 -7.38
CA MET A 81 4.23 1.23 -7.16
C MET A 81 3.85 0.52 -8.46
N ALA A 82 4.48 -0.61 -8.72
CA ALA A 82 3.99 -1.58 -9.70
C ALA A 82 3.27 -2.70 -8.94
N THR A 83 2.00 -2.94 -9.24
CA THR A 83 1.22 -4.02 -8.65
C THR A 83 0.07 -4.43 -9.57
N HIS A 84 -0.39 -5.66 -9.41
CA HIS A 84 -1.62 -6.17 -9.99
C HIS A 84 -2.70 -6.47 -8.93
N ASP A 85 -2.43 -6.12 -7.68
CA ASP A 85 -3.35 -6.30 -6.57
C ASP A 85 -4.36 -5.15 -6.52
N LEU A 86 -5.63 -5.48 -6.77
CA LEU A 86 -6.72 -4.52 -6.77
C LEU A 86 -7.00 -3.95 -5.38
N ASP A 87 -6.87 -4.75 -4.33
CA ASP A 87 -7.09 -4.28 -2.96
C ASP A 87 -6.09 -3.19 -2.59
N THR A 88 -4.80 -3.38 -2.92
CA THR A 88 -3.76 -2.36 -2.79
C THR A 88 -4.06 -1.11 -3.62
N LEU A 89 -4.49 -1.25 -4.89
CA LEU A 89 -4.84 -0.11 -5.75
C LEU A 89 -5.95 0.74 -5.14
N PHE A 90 -7.01 0.11 -4.65
CA PHE A 90 -8.15 0.79 -4.03
C PHE A 90 -7.81 1.39 -2.66
N ALA A 91 -6.89 0.76 -1.90
CA ALA A 91 -6.59 1.18 -0.53
C ALA A 91 -5.70 2.41 -0.45
N ILE A 92 -4.66 2.53 -1.31
CA ILE A 92 -3.60 3.53 -1.09
C ILE A 92 -3.18 4.34 -2.32
N CYS A 93 -3.71 4.05 -3.52
CA CYS A 93 -3.31 4.75 -4.74
C CYS A 93 -4.17 5.98 -5.01
N ASP A 94 -3.55 7.15 -5.18
CA ASP A 94 -4.24 8.38 -5.60
C ASP A 94 -4.47 8.40 -7.11
N ARG A 95 -3.50 7.87 -7.87
CA ARG A 95 -3.53 7.79 -9.33
C ARG A 95 -3.02 6.44 -9.80
N VAL A 96 -3.60 5.94 -10.86
CA VAL A 96 -3.24 4.66 -11.47
C VAL A 96 -2.79 4.88 -12.91
N ALA A 97 -1.71 4.21 -13.30
CA ALA A 97 -1.22 4.16 -14.67
C ALA A 97 -1.43 2.75 -15.22
N VAL A 98 -2.34 2.60 -16.17
CA VAL A 98 -2.64 1.31 -16.83
C VAL A 98 -1.90 1.23 -18.15
N LEU A 99 -1.05 0.21 -18.31
CA LEU A 99 -0.39 -0.09 -19.56
C LEU A 99 -1.25 -1.05 -20.40
N VAL A 100 -1.86 -0.55 -21.46
CA VAL A 100 -2.72 -1.33 -22.36
C VAL A 100 -2.47 -0.90 -23.80
N ASP A 101 -2.46 -1.85 -24.73
CA ASP A 101 -2.18 -1.62 -26.17
C ASP A 101 -0.90 -0.81 -26.42
N LYS A 102 0.15 -1.07 -25.65
CA LYS A 102 1.45 -0.35 -25.70
C LYS A 102 1.34 1.15 -25.40
N LYS A 103 0.26 1.58 -24.74
CA LYS A 103 0.02 2.96 -24.31
C LYS A 103 -0.23 2.99 -22.81
N ILE A 104 0.19 4.08 -22.19
CA ILE A 104 -0.09 4.33 -20.77
C ILE A 104 -1.30 5.24 -20.67
N ARG A 105 -2.30 4.83 -19.88
CA ARG A 105 -3.46 5.63 -19.49
C ARG A 105 -3.31 5.96 -18.03
N ILE A 106 -3.31 7.25 -17.69
CA ILE A 106 -3.11 7.71 -16.31
C ILE A 106 -4.35 8.46 -15.87
N GLY A 107 -4.90 8.07 -14.72
CA GLY A 107 -6.09 8.68 -14.14
C GLY A 107 -6.25 8.34 -12.67
N THR A 108 -7.33 8.80 -12.08
CA THR A 108 -7.83 8.32 -10.80
C THR A 108 -8.47 6.94 -10.98
N LEU A 109 -8.78 6.26 -9.88
CA LEU A 109 -9.58 5.03 -9.95
C LEU A 109 -10.94 5.26 -10.59
N ALA A 110 -11.59 6.39 -10.28
CA ALA A 110 -12.88 6.77 -10.89
C ALA A 110 -12.77 6.88 -12.41
N ASP A 111 -11.71 7.53 -12.92
CA ASP A 111 -11.48 7.65 -14.36
C ASP A 111 -11.34 6.27 -15.04
N HIS A 112 -10.65 5.33 -14.37
CA HIS A 112 -10.49 3.97 -14.90
C HIS A 112 -11.74 3.11 -14.81
N LEU A 113 -12.59 3.33 -13.80
CA LEU A 113 -13.90 2.66 -13.71
C LEU A 113 -14.84 3.08 -14.83
N GLU A 114 -14.73 4.31 -15.32
CA GLU A 114 -15.52 4.83 -16.44
C GLU A 114 -14.87 4.62 -17.82
N ASP A 115 -13.59 4.17 -17.86
CA ASP A 115 -12.86 3.98 -19.11
C ASP A 115 -13.56 2.95 -20.02
N PRO A 116 -13.89 3.30 -21.27
CA PRO A 116 -14.61 2.40 -22.20
C PRO A 116 -13.76 1.24 -22.72
N HIS A 117 -12.45 1.24 -22.46
CA HIS A 117 -11.55 0.22 -23.01
C HIS A 117 -11.90 -1.18 -22.49
N PRO A 118 -12.12 -2.19 -23.36
CA PRO A 118 -12.65 -3.49 -22.95
C PRO A 118 -11.80 -4.21 -21.88
N TRP A 119 -10.47 -4.14 -22.01
CA TRP A 119 -9.56 -4.75 -21.04
C TRP A 119 -9.64 -4.05 -19.67
N ILE A 120 -9.64 -2.70 -19.64
CA ILE A 120 -9.73 -1.92 -18.40
C ILE A 120 -11.05 -2.22 -17.69
N ARG A 121 -12.17 -2.23 -18.42
CA ARG A 121 -13.48 -2.61 -17.87
C ARG A 121 -13.47 -4.03 -17.31
N ALA A 122 -12.92 -4.99 -18.03
CA ALA A 122 -12.84 -6.37 -17.56
C ALA A 122 -11.98 -6.50 -16.29
N TYR A 123 -10.91 -5.71 -16.18
CA TYR A 123 -10.03 -5.71 -15.04
C TYR A 123 -10.70 -5.11 -13.78
N PHE A 124 -11.23 -3.90 -13.87
CA PHE A 124 -11.81 -3.20 -12.71
C PHE A 124 -13.24 -3.65 -12.38
N HIS A 125 -14.06 -4.05 -13.35
CA HIS A 125 -15.44 -4.53 -13.12
C HIS A 125 -15.57 -6.05 -13.12
N GLY A 126 -14.47 -6.79 -13.26
CA GLY A 126 -14.46 -8.24 -13.09
C GLY A 126 -14.82 -8.65 -11.64
N PRO A 127 -14.96 -9.97 -11.38
CA PRO A 127 -15.34 -10.43 -10.04
C PRO A 127 -14.42 -9.94 -8.92
N ARG A 128 -13.10 -9.88 -9.16
CA ARG A 128 -12.11 -9.37 -8.21
C ARG A 128 -12.22 -7.86 -8.01
N GLY A 129 -12.41 -7.10 -9.10
CA GLY A 129 -12.57 -5.65 -9.02
C GLY A 129 -13.80 -5.25 -8.22
N ARG A 130 -14.92 -5.94 -8.40
CA ARG A 130 -16.15 -5.69 -7.60
C ARG A 130 -15.94 -6.01 -6.12
N ALA A 131 -15.28 -7.12 -5.79
CA ALA A 131 -15.00 -7.47 -4.40
C ALA A 131 -14.11 -6.42 -3.70
N ALA A 132 -13.09 -5.91 -4.39
CA ALA A 132 -12.22 -4.85 -3.89
C ALA A 132 -12.96 -3.52 -3.69
N LEU A 133 -13.83 -3.14 -4.64
CA LEU A 133 -14.69 -1.95 -4.53
C LEU A 133 -15.63 -2.03 -3.32
N ASP A 134 -16.31 -3.17 -3.12
CA ASP A 134 -17.24 -3.38 -2.01
C ASP A 134 -16.49 -3.35 -0.66
N GLY A 135 -15.31 -3.96 -0.58
CA GLY A 135 -14.45 -3.96 0.60
C GLY A 135 -13.98 -2.56 1.01
N ASN A 136 -13.57 -1.75 0.03
CA ASN A 136 -13.11 -0.38 0.28
C ASN A 136 -14.27 0.55 0.73
N SER A 137 -15.46 0.38 0.15
CA SER A 137 -16.65 1.14 0.54
C SER A 137 -17.04 0.90 2.00
N GLN A 138 -16.87 -0.30 2.52
CA GLN A 138 -17.14 -0.65 3.92
C GLN A 138 -16.10 -0.06 4.87
N GLN A 139 -14.82 0.00 4.48
CA GLN A 139 -13.76 0.58 5.31
C GLN A 139 -13.93 2.09 5.49
N HIS A 140 -14.31 2.83 4.44
CA HIS A 140 -14.56 4.27 4.52
C HIS A 140 -15.78 4.60 5.39
N SER A 141 -16.85 3.82 5.34
CA SER A 141 -18.04 4.02 6.19
C SER A 141 -17.75 3.74 7.67
N ALA A 142 -16.88 2.81 7.99
CA ALA A 142 -16.51 2.48 9.37
C ALA A 142 -15.66 3.56 10.05
N ILE A 143 -14.84 4.27 9.30
CA ILE A 143 -13.99 5.38 9.79
C ILE A 143 -14.86 6.61 10.08
N ASP A 144 -15.86 6.89 9.24
CA ASP A 144 -16.75 8.07 9.38
C ASP A 144 -17.68 7.95 10.60
N VAL A 145 -18.15 6.75 10.92
CA VAL A 145 -18.97 6.48 12.10
C VAL A 145 -18.16 6.61 13.40
N GLY A 146 -16.86 6.26 13.38
CA GLY A 146 -15.96 6.40 14.53
C GLY A 146 -15.66 7.86 14.89
N SER A 147 -15.57 8.75 13.91
CA SER A 147 -15.27 10.18 14.12
C SER A 147 -16.48 10.95 14.68
N GLN A 148 -17.70 10.54 14.38
CA GLN A 148 -18.91 11.19 14.92
C GLN A 148 -19.22 10.79 16.37
N SER A 149 -18.75 9.63 16.83
CA SER A 149 -18.97 9.17 18.21
C SER A 149 -18.09 9.90 19.24
N LEU A 150 -16.97 10.49 18.83
CA LEU A 150 -16.09 11.26 19.72
C LEU A 150 -16.45 12.74 19.85
N ALA A 151 -17.26 13.27 18.95
CA ALA A 151 -17.71 14.68 18.99
C ALA A 151 -18.92 14.92 19.88
N GLY A 152 -19.54 13.89 20.42
CA GLY A 152 -20.74 13.95 21.28
C GLY A 152 -20.45 13.90 22.79
N LEU A 153 -19.21 13.91 23.23
CA LEU A 153 -18.78 13.78 24.63
C LEU A 153 -17.99 15.00 25.17
N ALA A 154 -18.17 16.17 24.54
CA ALA A 154 -17.60 17.42 25.04
C ALA A 154 -18.69 18.36 25.53
#